data_12be65e4e1e85e89be180b3565918adc
#
_entry.id   12be65e4e1e85e89be180b3565918adc
#
_cell.length_a   1.000
_cell.length_b   1.000
_cell.length_c   1.000
_cell.angle_alpha   90.00
_cell.angle_beta   90.00
_cell.angle_gamma   90.00
#
_symmetry.space_group_name_H-M   'P 1'
#
loop_
_entity.id
_entity.type
_entity.pdbx_description
1 polymer ?
#
loop_
_entity_poly.entity_id
_entity_poly.type
_entity_poly.pdbx_seq_one_letter_code
_entity_poly.pdbx_strand_id
1 'polypeptide(L)'
;AVLLAIARLLFEYRPRSLIPVALAAAVATGIRAAFSGTAPIFAIAPLAQPSGVALAAYALLGLLIGVCAVGVTKICYGIEDFFEKAGEHLHIHWMWFPAFGAVVVGVVGIFSPRTLGVGYENITDLLSGAIIGRALLVLVALKFISWAVYLGSGTSGGTLAPLFTIGAGPGAWIGERCAVRAPWLGVDAHVAGLVGMA
;
A
#
# COMPACT_ATOMS: atom_id res chain seq x y z
N ALA A 1 -15.61 1.39 0.83
CA ALA A 1 -15.26 1.55 -0.60
C ALA A 1 -15.80 2.86 -1.16
N VAL A 2 -17.14 3.10 -1.13
CA VAL A 2 -17.77 4.30 -1.73
C VAL A 2 -17.21 5.59 -1.13
N LEU A 3 -17.18 5.72 0.21
CA LEU A 3 -16.65 6.90 0.89
C LEU A 3 -15.18 7.16 0.54
N LEU A 4 -14.38 6.11 0.43
CA LEU A 4 -12.96 6.22 0.10
C LEU A 4 -12.74 6.63 -1.35
N ALA A 5 -13.54 6.09 -2.28
CA ALA A 5 -13.51 6.50 -3.68
C ALA A 5 -13.88 7.97 -3.86
N ILE A 6 -14.90 8.45 -3.13
CA ILE A 6 -15.34 9.84 -3.19
C ILE A 6 -14.29 10.77 -2.57
N ALA A 7 -13.78 10.43 -1.37
CA ALA A 7 -12.83 11.27 -0.67
C ALA A 7 -11.47 11.37 -1.37
N ARG A 8 -11.06 10.31 -2.07
CA ARG A 8 -9.71 10.22 -2.63
C ARG A 8 -9.63 10.45 -4.13
N LEU A 9 -10.67 10.10 -4.89
CA LEU A 9 -10.62 10.14 -6.34
C LEU A 9 -11.43 11.29 -6.96
N LEU A 10 -12.55 11.65 -6.34
CA LEU A 10 -13.45 12.63 -6.94
C LEU A 10 -13.31 14.04 -6.36
N PHE A 11 -12.77 14.20 -5.15
CA PHE A 11 -12.66 15.48 -4.44
C PHE A 11 -13.98 16.31 -4.42
N GLU A 12 -15.10 15.69 -4.78
CA GLU A 12 -16.40 16.32 -4.91
C GLU A 12 -17.48 15.53 -4.16
N TYR A 13 -18.10 16.15 -3.16
CA TYR A 13 -19.23 15.58 -2.42
C TYR A 13 -20.56 16.06 -3.04
N ARG A 14 -20.75 15.82 -4.33
CA ARG A 14 -22.01 16.14 -4.99
C ARG A 14 -22.86 14.90 -5.21
N PRO A 15 -24.21 14.97 -5.06
CA PRO A 15 -25.11 13.85 -5.30
C PRO A 15 -24.92 13.22 -6.69
N ARG A 16 -24.57 14.02 -7.69
CA ARG A 16 -24.27 13.57 -9.06
C ARG A 16 -23.14 12.54 -9.13
N SER A 17 -22.11 12.70 -8.29
CA SER A 17 -20.96 11.80 -8.27
C SER A 17 -21.17 10.64 -7.30
N LEU A 18 -21.92 10.88 -6.21
CA LEU A 18 -22.20 9.88 -5.19
C LEU A 18 -23.04 8.71 -5.70
N ILE A 19 -24.12 9.02 -6.43
CA ILE A 19 -25.10 8.01 -6.90
C ILE A 19 -24.43 7.00 -7.86
N PRO A 20 -23.73 7.42 -8.94
CA PRO A 20 -23.07 6.47 -9.84
C PRO A 20 -22.01 5.61 -9.14
N VAL A 21 -21.20 6.19 -8.23
CA VAL A 21 -20.16 5.46 -7.50
C VAL A 21 -20.77 4.45 -6.53
N ALA A 22 -21.82 4.83 -5.81
CA ALA A 22 -22.54 3.92 -4.92
C ALA A 22 -23.17 2.75 -5.69
N LEU A 23 -23.81 3.06 -6.82
CA LEU A 23 -24.43 2.04 -7.67
C LEU A 23 -23.37 1.09 -8.27
N ALA A 24 -22.28 1.63 -8.79
CA ALA A 24 -21.16 0.83 -9.32
C ALA A 24 -20.54 -0.08 -8.25
N ALA A 25 -20.33 0.44 -7.04
CA ALA A 25 -19.82 -0.35 -5.91
C ALA A 25 -20.80 -1.45 -5.49
N ALA A 26 -22.10 -1.16 -5.45
CA ALA A 26 -23.13 -2.14 -5.12
C ALA A 26 -23.21 -3.26 -6.17
N VAL A 27 -23.23 -2.90 -7.46
CA VAL A 27 -23.23 -3.87 -8.56
C VAL A 27 -21.97 -4.73 -8.55
N ALA A 28 -20.79 -4.13 -8.43
CA ALA A 28 -19.53 -4.84 -8.38
C ALA A 28 -19.48 -5.83 -7.18
N THR A 29 -19.99 -5.40 -6.01
CA THR A 29 -20.07 -6.26 -4.83
C THR A 29 -21.08 -7.39 -5.04
N GLY A 30 -22.22 -7.13 -5.68
CA GLY A 30 -23.23 -8.13 -6.02
C GLY A 30 -22.69 -9.19 -6.99
N ILE A 31 -22.00 -8.76 -8.04
CA ILE A 31 -21.37 -9.67 -9.02
C ILE A 31 -20.29 -10.51 -8.34
N ARG A 32 -19.44 -9.88 -7.52
CA ARG A 32 -18.42 -10.61 -6.76
C ARG A 32 -19.06 -11.67 -5.85
N ALA A 33 -20.11 -11.29 -5.11
CA ALA A 33 -20.80 -12.22 -4.23
C ALA A 33 -21.41 -13.41 -4.98
N ALA A 34 -21.91 -13.20 -6.19
CA ALA A 34 -22.49 -14.24 -7.04
C ALA A 34 -21.43 -15.21 -7.58
N PHE A 35 -20.21 -14.74 -7.95
CA PHE A 35 -19.18 -15.57 -8.57
C PHE A 35 -18.11 -16.08 -7.58
N SER A 36 -17.77 -15.29 -6.57
CA SER A 36 -16.67 -15.57 -5.65
C SER A 36 -17.13 -15.78 -4.19
N GLY A 37 -18.44 -15.72 -3.94
CA GLY A 37 -18.99 -15.82 -2.61
C GLY A 37 -18.87 -14.53 -1.79
N THR A 38 -19.38 -14.59 -0.55
CA THR A 38 -19.46 -13.44 0.37
C THR A 38 -18.26 -13.35 1.32
N ALA A 39 -17.28 -14.24 1.21
CA ALA A 39 -16.09 -14.23 2.06
C ALA A 39 -15.29 -12.92 1.90
N PRO A 40 -14.68 -12.39 2.96
CA PRO A 40 -13.83 -11.21 2.87
C PRO A 40 -12.65 -11.46 1.93
N ILE A 41 -12.22 -10.42 1.19
CA ILE A 41 -11.08 -10.53 0.26
C ILE A 41 -9.79 -10.80 1.06
N PHE A 42 -9.65 -10.16 2.21
CA PHE A 42 -8.54 -10.36 3.13
C PHE A 42 -9.09 -11.01 4.39
N ALA A 43 -8.86 -12.29 4.52
CA ALA A 43 -9.21 -13.02 5.74
C ALA A 43 -8.13 -12.77 6.79
N ILE A 44 -8.54 -12.28 7.95
CA ILE A 44 -7.68 -12.07 9.10
C ILE A 44 -8.18 -12.99 10.20
N ALA A 45 -7.26 -13.64 10.91
CA ALA A 45 -7.61 -14.45 12.08
C ALA A 45 -8.36 -13.59 13.12
N PRO A 46 -9.27 -14.19 13.91
CA PRO A 46 -9.94 -13.45 14.96
C PRO A 46 -8.93 -12.79 15.90
N LEU A 47 -8.99 -11.48 16.00
CA LEU A 47 -8.09 -10.68 16.83
C LEU A 47 -8.68 -10.53 18.23
N ALA A 48 -7.85 -10.67 19.25
CA ALA A 48 -8.22 -10.32 20.62
C ALA A 48 -8.47 -8.81 20.74
N GLN A 49 -9.36 -8.42 21.62
CA GLN A 49 -9.60 -6.99 21.88
C GLN A 49 -8.33 -6.37 22.47
N PRO A 50 -7.81 -5.26 21.86
CA PRO A 50 -6.61 -4.62 22.34
C PRO A 50 -6.86 -3.95 23.71
N SER A 51 -5.86 -4.03 24.59
CA SER A 51 -5.87 -3.31 25.85
C SER A 51 -5.71 -1.79 25.62
N GLY A 52 -6.02 -0.97 26.61
CA GLY A 52 -5.82 0.48 26.53
C GLY A 52 -4.36 0.86 26.25
N VAL A 53 -3.40 0.09 26.77
CA VAL A 53 -1.95 0.28 26.52
C VAL A 53 -1.62 -0.07 25.06
N ALA A 54 -2.17 -1.14 24.54
CA ALA A 54 -2.00 -1.51 23.13
C ALA A 54 -2.60 -0.45 22.19
N LEU A 55 -3.76 0.13 22.52
CA LEU A 55 -4.35 1.22 21.74
C LEU A 55 -3.45 2.46 21.69
N ALA A 56 -2.83 2.84 22.81
CA ALA A 56 -1.86 3.94 22.82
C ALA A 56 -0.63 3.62 21.96
N ALA A 57 -0.12 2.39 22.02
CA ALA A 57 0.98 1.94 21.17
C ALA A 57 0.62 1.98 19.68
N TYR A 58 -0.59 1.57 19.30
CA TYR A 58 -1.07 1.67 17.92
C TYR A 58 -1.24 3.12 17.46
N ALA A 59 -1.68 4.03 18.33
CA ALA A 59 -1.77 5.45 18.02
C ALA A 59 -0.38 6.05 17.74
N LEU A 60 0.62 5.70 18.54
CA LEU A 60 2.01 6.12 18.31
C LEU A 60 2.59 5.51 17.02
N LEU A 61 2.28 4.24 16.75
CA LEU A 61 2.65 3.58 15.50
C LEU A 61 2.03 4.29 14.29
N GLY A 62 0.74 4.62 14.35
CA GLY A 62 0.07 5.37 13.30
C GLY A 62 0.69 6.74 13.05
N LEU A 63 1.07 7.46 14.12
CA LEU A 63 1.80 8.73 14.00
C LEU A 63 3.14 8.55 13.28
N LEU A 64 3.90 7.53 13.66
CA LEU A 64 5.20 7.22 13.05
C LEU A 64 5.05 6.86 11.56
N ILE A 65 4.08 6.01 11.22
CA ILE A 65 3.78 5.66 9.83
C ILE A 65 3.31 6.91 9.05
N GLY A 66 2.51 7.79 9.66
CA GLY A 66 2.11 9.05 9.05
C GLY A 66 3.30 9.96 8.70
N VAL A 67 4.30 10.04 9.58
CA VAL A 67 5.57 10.75 9.27
C VAL A 67 6.31 10.06 8.12
N CYS A 68 6.39 8.74 8.11
CA CYS A 68 7.00 7.98 7.01
C CYS A 68 6.27 8.22 5.69
N ALA A 69 4.93 8.34 5.70
CA ALA A 69 4.12 8.63 4.52
C ALA A 69 4.49 9.97 3.86
N VAL A 70 4.83 10.99 4.66
CA VAL A 70 5.36 12.25 4.13
C VAL A 70 6.69 12.03 3.40
N GLY A 71 7.57 11.18 3.95
CA GLY A 71 8.82 10.79 3.29
C GLY A 71 8.58 10.08 1.96
N VAL A 72 7.67 9.09 1.93
CA VAL A 72 7.25 8.38 0.72
C VAL A 72 6.76 9.37 -0.35
N THR A 73 5.89 10.29 0.03
CA THR A 73 5.35 11.31 -0.87
C THR A 73 6.46 12.19 -1.46
N LYS A 74 7.38 12.67 -0.63
CA LYS A 74 8.52 13.49 -1.09
C LYS A 74 9.44 12.72 -2.03
N ILE A 75 9.67 11.42 -1.78
CA ILE A 75 10.49 10.58 -2.68
C ILE A 75 9.78 10.43 -4.02
N CYS A 76 8.47 10.18 -4.05
CA CYS A 76 7.71 10.06 -5.29
C CYS A 76 7.80 11.34 -6.14
N TYR A 77 7.56 12.50 -5.54
CA TYR A 77 7.73 13.79 -6.25
C TYR A 77 9.18 14.02 -6.68
N GLY A 78 10.16 13.65 -5.85
CA GLY A 78 11.57 13.77 -6.22
C GLY A 78 11.96 12.89 -7.41
N ILE A 79 11.34 11.71 -7.56
CA ILE A 79 11.55 10.84 -8.73
C ILE A 79 10.89 11.46 -9.97
N GLU A 80 9.69 12.03 -9.85
CA GLU A 80 9.00 12.75 -10.92
C GLU A 80 9.85 13.93 -11.42
N ASP A 81 10.29 14.80 -10.49
CA ASP A 81 11.20 15.92 -10.79
C ASP A 81 12.50 15.46 -11.45
N PHE A 82 13.02 14.30 -11.04
CA PHE A 82 14.23 13.72 -11.65
C PHE A 82 13.99 13.35 -13.11
N PHE A 83 12.89 12.68 -13.44
CA PHE A 83 12.55 12.32 -14.81
C PHE A 83 12.35 13.57 -15.67
N GLU A 84 11.67 14.58 -15.15
CA GLU A 84 11.43 15.85 -15.85
C GLU A 84 12.74 16.58 -16.17
N LYS A 85 13.58 16.80 -15.15
CA LYS A 85 14.90 17.44 -15.32
C LYS A 85 15.86 16.65 -16.21
N ALA A 86 15.87 15.31 -16.06
CA ALA A 86 16.67 14.45 -16.92
C ALA A 86 16.21 14.51 -18.39
N GLY A 87 14.90 14.57 -18.61
CA GLY A 87 14.32 14.74 -19.93
C GLY A 87 14.71 16.05 -20.59
N GLU A 88 14.62 17.16 -19.85
CA GLU A 88 15.02 18.49 -20.33
C GLU A 88 16.52 18.52 -20.66
N HIS A 89 17.36 18.03 -19.75
CA HIS A 89 18.81 18.08 -19.93
C HIS A 89 19.30 17.20 -21.09
N LEU A 90 18.72 16.01 -21.23
CA LEU A 90 19.09 15.04 -22.27
C LEU A 90 18.28 15.19 -23.57
N HIS A 91 17.38 16.19 -23.65
CA HIS A 91 16.46 16.39 -24.78
C HIS A 91 15.63 15.13 -25.10
N ILE A 92 15.30 14.34 -24.07
CA ILE A 92 14.48 13.11 -24.20
C ILE A 92 13.01 13.48 -24.07
N HIS A 93 12.21 13.11 -25.07
CA HIS A 93 10.78 13.35 -25.04
C HIS A 93 10.12 12.53 -23.91
N TRP A 94 9.20 13.12 -23.17
CA TRP A 94 8.51 12.52 -22.02
C TRP A 94 7.88 11.13 -22.32
N MET A 95 7.52 10.84 -23.57
CA MET A 95 7.02 9.52 -24.00
C MET A 95 7.97 8.35 -23.71
N TRP A 96 9.27 8.61 -23.54
CA TRP A 96 10.26 7.59 -23.24
C TRP A 96 10.41 7.29 -21.75
N PHE A 97 9.90 8.16 -20.87
CA PHE A 97 10.00 7.97 -19.42
C PHE A 97 9.37 6.68 -18.94
N PRO A 98 8.15 6.27 -19.41
CA PRO A 98 7.59 4.97 -19.07
C PRO A 98 8.47 3.79 -19.49
N ALA A 99 9.19 3.88 -20.60
CA ALA A 99 10.10 2.83 -21.03
C ALA A 99 11.28 2.66 -20.06
N PHE A 100 11.88 3.77 -19.60
CA PHE A 100 12.93 3.73 -18.57
C PHE A 100 12.38 3.21 -17.24
N GLY A 101 11.20 3.66 -16.83
CA GLY A 101 10.50 3.13 -15.66
C GLY A 101 10.28 1.62 -15.75
N ALA A 102 9.84 1.13 -16.91
CA ALA A 102 9.62 -0.29 -17.17
C ALA A 102 10.89 -1.14 -17.05
N VAL A 103 12.06 -0.62 -17.47
CA VAL A 103 13.34 -1.31 -17.26
C VAL A 103 13.61 -1.53 -15.79
N VAL A 104 13.44 -0.50 -14.96
CA VAL A 104 13.64 -0.62 -13.50
C VAL A 104 12.66 -1.63 -12.90
N VAL A 105 11.38 -1.56 -13.27
CA VAL A 105 10.36 -2.52 -12.82
C VAL A 105 10.72 -3.94 -13.24
N GLY A 106 11.19 -4.13 -14.48
CA GLY A 106 11.64 -5.42 -15.00
C GLY A 106 12.82 -6.00 -14.23
N VAL A 107 13.84 -5.17 -13.98
CA VAL A 107 15.02 -5.57 -13.19
C VAL A 107 14.61 -5.97 -11.77
N VAL A 108 13.80 -5.15 -11.09
CA VAL A 108 13.29 -5.48 -9.76
C VAL A 108 12.47 -6.77 -9.79
N GLY A 109 11.67 -6.96 -10.84
CA GLY A 109 10.86 -8.16 -11.04
C GLY A 109 11.67 -9.45 -11.22
N ILE A 110 12.86 -9.38 -11.80
CA ILE A 110 13.78 -10.53 -11.91
C ILE A 110 14.26 -10.97 -10.51
N PHE A 111 14.61 -10.02 -9.65
CA PHE A 111 15.06 -10.32 -8.28
C PHE A 111 13.90 -10.71 -7.35
N SER A 112 12.72 -10.13 -7.53
CA SER A 112 11.55 -10.39 -6.71
C SER A 112 10.27 -10.38 -7.56
N PRO A 113 9.89 -11.53 -8.15
CA PRO A 113 8.68 -11.64 -8.97
C PRO A 113 7.40 -11.19 -8.25
N ARG A 114 7.37 -11.30 -6.92
CA ARG A 114 6.25 -10.84 -6.07
C ARG A 114 6.02 -9.34 -6.10
N THR A 115 6.97 -8.55 -6.60
CA THR A 115 6.78 -7.09 -6.77
C THR A 115 5.95 -6.75 -8.00
N LEU A 116 5.83 -7.67 -8.95
CA LEU A 116 5.02 -7.51 -10.16
C LEU A 116 3.54 -7.66 -9.84
N GLY A 117 2.70 -7.08 -10.69
CA GLY A 117 1.25 -7.13 -10.56
C GLY A 117 0.69 -6.27 -9.41
N VAL A 118 -0.60 -6.43 -9.15
CA VAL A 118 -1.35 -5.62 -8.16
C VAL A 118 -0.86 -5.85 -6.73
N GLY A 119 -0.53 -7.10 -6.38
CA GLY A 119 0.03 -7.45 -5.08
C GLY A 119 -0.98 -7.77 -3.99
N TYR A 120 -2.22 -8.17 -4.34
CA TYR A 120 -3.19 -8.62 -3.34
C TYR A 120 -2.71 -9.87 -2.57
N GLU A 121 -1.97 -10.76 -3.23
CA GLU A 121 -1.36 -11.93 -2.58
C GLU A 121 -0.37 -11.50 -1.50
N ASN A 122 0.44 -10.47 -1.78
CA ASN A 122 1.38 -9.93 -0.80
C ASN A 122 0.65 -9.38 0.43
N ILE A 123 -0.49 -8.72 0.24
CA ILE A 123 -1.32 -8.21 1.34
C ILE A 123 -1.88 -9.36 2.16
N THR A 124 -2.38 -10.41 1.50
CA THR A 124 -2.89 -11.61 2.18
C THR A 124 -1.79 -12.31 2.96
N ASP A 125 -0.62 -12.55 2.35
CA ASP A 125 0.52 -13.19 2.98
C ASP A 125 1.06 -12.39 4.18
N LEU A 126 1.01 -11.06 4.09
CA LEU A 126 1.43 -10.16 5.15
C LEU A 126 0.44 -10.20 6.31
N LEU A 127 -0.85 -10.14 6.02
CA LEU A 127 -1.91 -10.19 7.05
C LEU A 127 -2.08 -11.57 7.69
N SER A 128 -1.70 -12.65 7.00
CA SER A 128 -1.66 -13.99 7.55
C SER A 128 -0.36 -14.30 8.30
N GLY A 129 0.65 -13.42 8.26
CA GLY A 129 1.96 -13.65 8.86
C GLY A 129 2.83 -14.65 8.09
N ALA A 130 2.51 -14.95 6.84
CA ALA A 130 3.30 -15.87 6.01
C ALA A 130 4.66 -15.25 5.61
N ILE A 131 4.75 -13.92 5.58
CA ILE A 131 5.99 -13.18 5.29
C ILE A 131 6.33 -12.32 6.51
N ILE A 132 7.47 -12.60 7.14
CA ILE A 132 7.92 -11.94 8.38
C ILE A 132 9.38 -11.49 8.30
N GLY A 133 9.78 -10.63 9.22
CA GLY A 133 11.17 -10.25 9.45
C GLY A 133 11.82 -9.52 8.27
N ARG A 134 13.04 -9.97 7.91
CA ARG A 134 13.82 -9.33 6.83
C ARG A 134 13.21 -9.51 5.44
N ALA A 135 12.60 -10.65 5.17
CA ALA A 135 11.97 -10.91 3.87
C ALA A 135 10.84 -9.91 3.59
N LEU A 136 10.06 -9.57 4.62
CA LEU A 136 9.02 -8.57 4.56
C LEU A 136 9.59 -7.19 4.20
N LEU A 137 10.65 -6.73 4.88
CA LEU A 137 11.26 -5.44 4.61
C LEU A 137 11.85 -5.36 3.20
N VAL A 138 12.50 -6.43 2.74
CA VAL A 138 13.05 -6.49 1.37
C VAL A 138 11.94 -6.41 0.34
N LEU A 139 10.85 -7.19 0.51
CA LEU A 139 9.69 -7.13 -0.38
C LEU A 139 9.09 -5.73 -0.44
N VAL A 140 8.90 -5.09 0.71
CA VAL A 140 8.34 -3.73 0.82
C VAL A 140 9.25 -2.71 0.13
N ALA A 141 10.56 -2.76 0.38
CA ALA A 141 11.53 -1.85 -0.24
C ALA A 141 11.55 -2.01 -1.77
N LEU A 142 11.60 -3.24 -2.27
CA LEU A 142 11.58 -3.51 -3.70
C LEU A 142 10.24 -3.12 -4.35
N LYS A 143 9.13 -3.38 -3.66
CA LYS A 143 7.80 -2.94 -4.12
C LYS A 143 7.70 -1.42 -4.17
N PHE A 144 8.24 -0.73 -3.16
CA PHE A 144 8.27 0.72 -3.12
C PHE A 144 9.11 1.31 -4.27
N ILE A 145 10.33 0.80 -4.48
CA ILE A 145 11.20 1.26 -5.56
C ILE A 145 10.51 1.06 -6.92
N SER A 146 10.01 -0.15 -7.18
CA SER A 146 9.32 -0.48 -8.42
C SER A 146 8.11 0.43 -8.65
N TRP A 147 7.27 0.63 -7.63
CA TRP A 147 6.08 1.44 -7.72
C TRP A 147 6.39 2.94 -7.85
N ALA A 148 7.32 3.47 -7.05
CA ALA A 148 7.66 4.88 -7.06
C ALA A 148 8.31 5.31 -8.39
N VAL A 149 9.20 4.49 -8.94
CA VAL A 149 9.80 4.75 -10.26
C VAL A 149 8.76 4.63 -11.38
N TYR A 150 7.90 3.63 -11.33
CA TYR A 150 6.80 3.46 -12.28
C TYR A 150 5.86 4.68 -12.27
N LEU A 151 5.45 5.14 -11.09
CA LEU A 151 4.58 6.30 -10.94
C LEU A 151 5.28 7.59 -11.39
N GLY A 152 6.51 7.82 -10.93
CA GLY A 152 7.31 9.02 -11.27
C GLY A 152 7.73 9.09 -12.73
N SER A 153 7.71 7.96 -13.46
CA SER A 153 7.90 7.95 -14.92
C SER A 153 6.70 8.45 -15.72
N GLY A 154 5.65 8.96 -15.05
CA GLY A 154 4.43 9.44 -15.69
C GLY A 154 3.47 8.33 -16.14
N THR A 155 3.67 7.11 -15.69
CA THR A 155 2.76 6.00 -16.01
C THR A 155 1.57 5.99 -15.07
N SER A 156 0.37 6.01 -15.63
CA SER A 156 -0.87 5.88 -14.86
C SER A 156 -1.02 4.47 -14.30
N GLY A 157 -1.34 4.35 -13.01
CA GLY A 157 -1.55 3.06 -12.39
C GLY A 157 -2.23 3.11 -11.04
N GLY A 158 -2.59 1.93 -10.51
CA GLY A 158 -3.19 1.81 -9.20
C GLY A 158 -2.22 2.13 -8.08
N THR A 159 -2.61 2.98 -7.17
CA THR A 159 -1.77 3.39 -6.02
C THR A 159 -2.15 2.67 -4.74
N LEU A 160 -3.41 2.25 -4.60
CA LEU A 160 -3.97 1.77 -3.34
C LEU A 160 -3.31 0.47 -2.85
N ALA A 161 -3.22 -0.55 -3.71
CA ALA A 161 -2.67 -1.84 -3.31
C ALA A 161 -1.15 -1.81 -3.02
N PRO A 162 -0.31 -1.13 -3.83
CA PRO A 162 1.08 -0.89 -3.45
C PRO A 162 1.22 -0.15 -2.13
N LEU A 163 0.43 0.91 -1.89
CA LEU A 163 0.48 1.66 -0.63
C LEU A 163 0.09 0.82 0.57
N PHE A 164 -0.91 -0.06 0.44
CA PHE A 164 -1.26 -1.01 1.50
C PHE A 164 -0.08 -1.92 1.84
N THR A 165 0.61 -2.48 0.84
CA THR A 165 1.78 -3.32 1.08
C THR A 165 2.93 -2.53 1.71
N ILE A 166 3.19 -1.31 1.21
CA ILE A 166 4.28 -0.44 1.67
C ILE A 166 4.03 0.04 3.11
N GLY A 167 2.79 0.35 3.47
CA GLY A 167 2.42 0.78 4.82
C GLY A 167 2.34 -0.39 5.80
N ALA A 168 1.69 -1.49 5.40
CA ALA A 168 1.52 -2.66 6.25
C ALA A 168 2.84 -3.31 6.67
N GLY A 169 3.83 -3.33 5.77
CA GLY A 169 5.11 -3.98 6.04
C GLY A 169 5.86 -3.39 7.22
N PRO A 170 6.18 -2.10 7.26
CA PRO A 170 6.77 -1.45 8.43
C PRO A 170 5.91 -1.59 9.67
N GLY A 171 4.57 -1.46 9.55
CA GLY A 171 3.64 -1.65 10.65
C GLY A 171 3.76 -3.04 11.29
N ALA A 172 3.66 -4.09 10.49
CA ALA A 172 3.79 -5.47 10.94
C ALA A 172 5.19 -5.75 11.52
N TRP A 173 6.24 -5.27 10.86
CA TRP A 173 7.62 -5.45 11.35
C TRP A 173 7.85 -4.78 12.71
N ILE A 174 7.34 -3.57 12.91
CA ILE A 174 7.40 -2.90 14.22
C ILE A 174 6.58 -3.67 15.24
N GLY A 175 5.37 -4.15 14.87
CA GLY A 175 4.52 -4.97 15.71
C GLY A 175 5.23 -6.25 16.18
N GLU A 176 5.90 -6.98 15.29
CA GLU A 176 6.73 -8.16 15.63
C GLU A 176 7.82 -7.80 16.65
N ARG A 177 8.50 -6.67 16.46
CA ARG A 177 9.57 -6.22 17.38
C ARG A 177 9.02 -5.81 18.73
N CYS A 178 7.85 -5.16 18.76
CA CYS A 178 7.17 -4.82 20.01
C CYS A 178 6.70 -6.08 20.74
N ALA A 179 6.15 -7.06 20.05
CA ALA A 179 5.73 -8.31 20.66
C ALA A 179 6.90 -9.08 21.33
N VAL A 180 8.09 -9.04 20.72
CA VAL A 180 9.29 -9.70 21.26
C VAL A 180 9.94 -8.90 22.37
N ARG A 181 10.10 -7.58 22.21
CA ARG A 181 10.88 -6.73 23.14
C ARG A 181 10.08 -6.15 24.29
N ALA A 182 8.78 -5.97 24.07
CA ALA A 182 7.88 -5.35 25.03
C ALA A 182 6.50 -6.07 25.04
N PRO A 183 6.47 -7.36 25.44
CA PRO A 183 5.25 -8.16 25.43
C PRO A 183 4.14 -7.57 26.31
N TRP A 184 4.50 -6.79 27.32
CA TRP A 184 3.60 -6.07 28.21
C TRP A 184 2.71 -5.02 27.50
N LEU A 185 3.12 -4.54 26.31
CA LEU A 185 2.32 -3.64 25.49
C LEU A 185 1.10 -4.34 24.87
N GLY A 186 1.12 -5.65 24.74
CA GLY A 186 0.03 -6.42 24.12
C GLY A 186 -0.19 -6.09 22.65
N VAL A 187 0.87 -5.68 21.93
CA VAL A 187 0.80 -5.32 20.51
C VAL A 187 0.82 -6.58 19.67
N ASP A 188 -0.19 -6.74 18.82
CA ASP A 188 -0.28 -7.79 17.81
C ASP A 188 0.27 -7.28 16.47
N ALA A 189 1.10 -8.10 15.81
CA ALA A 189 1.74 -7.73 14.55
C ALA A 189 0.74 -7.55 13.40
N HIS A 190 -0.35 -8.32 13.39
CA HIS A 190 -1.37 -8.20 12.36
C HIS A 190 -2.14 -6.89 12.48
N VAL A 191 -2.51 -6.51 13.73
CA VAL A 191 -3.16 -5.21 14.00
C VAL A 191 -2.20 -4.07 13.67
N ALA A 192 -0.92 -4.19 14.03
CA ALA A 192 0.11 -3.20 13.68
C ALA A 192 0.27 -3.04 12.17
N GLY A 193 0.20 -4.15 11.41
CA GLY A 193 0.15 -4.12 9.94
C GLY A 193 -1.07 -3.37 9.41
N LEU A 194 -2.26 -3.61 9.98
CA LEU A 194 -3.48 -2.86 9.61
C LEU A 194 -3.37 -1.37 9.90
N VAL A 195 -2.81 -1.00 11.04
CA VAL A 195 -2.52 0.42 11.36
C VAL A 195 -1.56 1.03 10.34
N GLY A 196 -0.59 0.26 9.87
CA GLY A 196 0.32 0.70 8.81
C GLY A 196 -0.35 0.90 7.44
N MET A 197 -1.46 0.23 7.18
CA MET A 197 -2.24 0.39 5.94
C MET A 197 -3.10 1.66 5.94
N ALA A 198 -3.52 2.15 7.12
CA ALA A 198 -4.43 3.27 7.27
C ALA A 198 -3.76 4.61 7.06
#